data_4ce3fceb8c0636b437a4c5f972ed7a10
#
_entry.id   4ce3fceb8c0636b437a4c5f972ed7a10
#
_cell.length_a   1.000
_cell.length_b   1.000
_cell.length_c   1.000
_cell.angle_alpha   90.00
_cell.angle_beta   90.00
_cell.angle_gamma   90.00
#
_symmetry.space_group_name_H-M   'P 1'
#
loop_
_entity.id
_entity.type
_entity.pdbx_description
1 polymer ?
#
loop_
_entity_poly.entity_id
_entity_poly.type
_entity_poly.pdbx_seq_one_letter_code
_entity_poly.pdbx_strand_id
1 'polypeptide(L)'
;MQQIYEKDALIPPSACDYDGLLSYPGTFALFMDLATEHALHLGVGFAAMRERDCFWLTVKTKIVFHDRPALSEAVRLATWPEKPGPLRFNRSYELRRSEELLISGRTEWAVLNTAAGTLVPSADIMPAGLAYEHGSAVSESYARIPDRFADADAFAEYTVRSADIDIGGHMNNAAYPRALFASFPSGELKARNIRCVDLLFRAPCFEGDLLTLYKKESEGILDLRMARAEETVLLARLAE
;
A
#
# COMPACT_ATOMS: atom_id res chain seq x y z
N MET A 1 -9.92 -24.05 -2.14
CA MET A 1 -9.63 -22.80 -1.40
C MET A 1 -10.33 -21.65 -2.10
N GLN A 2 -10.97 -20.76 -1.35
CA GLN A 2 -11.69 -19.62 -1.92
C GLN A 2 -10.67 -18.60 -2.42
N GLN A 3 -10.71 -18.27 -3.71
CA GLN A 3 -9.76 -17.34 -4.33
C GLN A 3 -10.02 -15.90 -3.90
N ILE A 4 -11.29 -15.50 -3.78
CA ILE A 4 -11.71 -14.17 -3.33
C ILE A 4 -12.03 -14.22 -1.86
N TYR A 5 -11.54 -13.26 -1.12
CA TYR A 5 -11.93 -12.98 0.25
C TYR A 5 -12.73 -11.69 0.30
N GLU A 6 -13.93 -11.77 0.82
CA GLU A 6 -14.86 -10.64 0.94
C GLU A 6 -15.22 -10.37 2.40
N LYS A 7 -15.44 -9.10 2.71
CA LYS A 7 -15.80 -8.63 4.06
C LYS A 7 -16.70 -7.42 3.97
N ASP A 8 -17.86 -7.48 4.63
CA ASP A 8 -18.68 -6.28 4.85
C ASP A 8 -18.10 -5.50 6.04
N ALA A 9 -18.06 -4.19 5.92
CA ALA A 9 -17.51 -3.30 6.95
C ALA A 9 -18.21 -1.94 6.94
N LEU A 10 -18.10 -1.24 8.08
CA LEU A 10 -18.40 0.19 8.16
C LEU A 10 -17.09 0.96 8.12
N ILE A 11 -17.05 2.09 7.40
CA ILE A 11 -15.87 2.95 7.39
C ILE A 11 -15.61 3.51 8.79
N PRO A 12 -14.48 3.16 9.44
CA PRO A 12 -14.22 3.56 10.81
C PRO A 12 -13.71 5.01 10.88
N PRO A 13 -13.97 5.75 11.98
CA PRO A 13 -13.49 7.11 12.16
C PRO A 13 -11.97 7.25 12.01
N SER A 14 -11.21 6.24 12.46
CA SER A 14 -9.75 6.21 12.40
C SER A 14 -9.17 6.15 10.99
N ALA A 15 -9.98 5.75 9.99
CA ALA A 15 -9.58 5.70 8.59
C ALA A 15 -10.01 6.93 7.79
N CYS A 16 -10.80 7.85 8.40
CA CYS A 16 -11.31 9.03 7.71
C CYS A 16 -10.37 10.24 7.81
N ASP A 17 -10.48 11.14 6.85
CA ASP A 17 -9.91 12.48 6.93
C ASP A 17 -10.86 13.47 7.65
N TYR A 18 -10.45 14.76 7.72
CA TYR A 18 -11.23 15.76 8.43
C TYR A 18 -12.57 16.14 7.75
N ASP A 19 -12.77 15.77 6.47
CA ASP A 19 -14.05 15.90 5.77
C ASP A 19 -15.00 14.71 6.05
N GLY A 20 -14.54 13.74 6.85
CA GLY A 20 -15.29 12.53 7.16
C GLY A 20 -15.35 11.52 6.01
N LEU A 21 -14.46 11.63 5.03
CA LEU A 21 -14.32 10.67 3.93
C LEU A 21 -13.18 9.71 4.19
N LEU A 22 -13.27 8.47 3.71
CA LEU A 22 -12.18 7.51 3.77
C LEU A 22 -10.91 8.14 3.18
N SER A 23 -9.87 8.29 4.01
CA SER A 23 -8.62 8.94 3.63
C SER A 23 -7.78 8.06 2.70
N TYR A 24 -6.86 8.68 1.93
CA TYR A 24 -5.92 7.95 1.07
C TYR A 24 -5.06 6.95 1.87
N PRO A 25 -4.41 7.33 2.99
CA PRO A 25 -3.68 6.37 3.82
C PRO A 25 -4.60 5.37 4.53
N GLY A 26 -5.83 5.76 4.90
CA GLY A 26 -6.83 4.86 5.48
C GLY A 26 -7.23 3.75 4.50
N THR A 27 -7.39 4.08 3.22
CA THR A 27 -7.64 3.09 2.16
C THR A 27 -6.51 2.08 2.05
N PHE A 28 -5.26 2.57 2.05
CA PHE A 28 -4.10 1.67 2.01
C PHE A 28 -4.10 0.72 3.22
N ALA A 29 -4.34 1.23 4.43
CA ALA A 29 -4.37 0.42 5.66
C ALA A 29 -5.46 -0.66 5.58
N LEU A 30 -6.69 -0.31 5.18
CA LEU A 30 -7.78 -1.28 5.02
C LEU A 30 -7.44 -2.39 4.02
N PHE A 31 -6.77 -2.06 2.91
CA PHE A 31 -6.35 -3.06 1.93
C PHE A 31 -5.24 -3.97 2.46
N MET A 32 -4.30 -3.45 3.27
CA MET A 32 -3.26 -4.26 3.91
C MET A 32 -3.84 -5.20 4.98
N ASP A 33 -4.80 -4.74 5.78
CA ASP A 33 -5.51 -5.55 6.76
C ASP A 33 -6.27 -6.69 6.08
N LEU A 34 -7.02 -6.38 5.01
CA LEU A 34 -7.76 -7.36 4.22
C LEU A 34 -6.83 -8.41 3.57
N ALA A 35 -5.67 -7.98 3.06
CA ALA A 35 -4.65 -8.89 2.52
C ALA A 35 -4.11 -9.83 3.58
N THR A 36 -3.87 -9.32 4.79
CA THR A 36 -3.36 -10.08 5.94
C THR A 36 -4.39 -11.12 6.39
N GLU A 37 -5.66 -10.76 6.50
CA GLU A 37 -6.75 -11.69 6.83
C GLU A 37 -6.84 -12.81 5.78
N HIS A 38 -6.82 -12.47 4.48
CA HIS A 38 -6.86 -13.49 3.43
C HIS A 38 -5.61 -14.37 3.39
N ALA A 39 -4.41 -13.80 3.60
CA ALA A 39 -3.18 -14.58 3.67
C ALA A 39 -3.22 -15.62 4.80
N LEU A 40 -3.85 -15.28 5.95
CA LEU A 40 -4.07 -16.22 7.04
C LEU A 40 -4.96 -17.39 6.59
N HIS A 41 -6.07 -17.14 5.90
CA HIS A 41 -6.97 -18.18 5.37
C HIS A 41 -6.29 -19.06 4.31
N LEU A 42 -5.34 -18.51 3.56
CA LEU A 42 -4.55 -19.25 2.57
C LEU A 42 -3.38 -20.05 3.19
N GLY A 43 -3.15 -19.95 4.50
CA GLY A 43 -2.03 -20.63 5.17
C GLY A 43 -0.64 -20.03 4.88
N VAL A 44 -0.61 -18.78 4.38
CA VAL A 44 0.62 -18.03 4.08
C VAL A 44 0.69 -16.71 4.87
N GLY A 45 -0.04 -16.64 5.99
CA GLY A 45 0.00 -15.53 6.93
C GLY A 45 1.29 -15.48 7.73
N PHE A 46 1.44 -14.44 8.55
CA PHE A 46 2.68 -14.11 9.28
C PHE A 46 3.29 -15.30 10.03
N ALA A 47 2.51 -16.06 10.82
CA ALA A 47 3.03 -17.16 11.62
C ALA A 47 3.64 -18.28 10.73
N ALA A 48 2.90 -18.71 9.70
CA ALA A 48 3.34 -19.74 8.76
C ALA A 48 4.59 -19.30 7.96
N MET A 49 4.69 -18.02 7.61
CA MET A 49 5.84 -17.49 6.91
C MET A 49 7.06 -17.41 7.82
N ARG A 50 6.87 -17.02 9.09
CA ARG A 50 7.95 -16.96 10.10
C ARG A 50 8.56 -18.34 10.40
N GLU A 51 7.75 -19.40 10.46
CA GLU A 51 8.23 -20.79 10.62
C GLU A 51 9.14 -21.25 9.47
N ARG A 52 9.09 -20.56 8.33
CA ARG A 52 9.90 -20.82 7.13
C ARG A 52 11.01 -19.81 6.93
N ASP A 53 11.31 -18.96 7.93
CA ASP A 53 12.23 -17.84 7.85
C ASP A 53 11.88 -16.88 6.69
N CYS A 54 10.59 -16.75 6.37
CA CYS A 54 10.11 -15.95 5.25
C CYS A 54 9.34 -14.72 5.74
N PHE A 55 9.44 -13.63 4.95
CA PHE A 55 8.74 -12.38 5.22
C PHE A 55 8.18 -11.78 3.93
N TRP A 56 6.94 -11.27 3.99
CA TRP A 56 6.31 -10.57 2.89
C TRP A 56 6.82 -9.13 2.77
N LEU A 57 7.31 -8.77 1.59
CA LEU A 57 7.73 -7.41 1.25
C LEU A 57 6.72 -6.77 0.31
N THR A 58 6.19 -5.60 0.66
CA THR A 58 5.46 -4.75 -0.27
C THR A 58 6.46 -4.05 -1.19
N VAL A 59 6.26 -4.16 -2.50
CA VAL A 59 7.15 -3.59 -3.51
C VAL A 59 6.53 -2.36 -4.15
N LYS A 60 5.27 -2.49 -4.59
CA LYS A 60 4.51 -1.39 -5.22
C LYS A 60 3.05 -1.50 -4.84
N THR A 61 2.38 -0.35 -4.81
CA THR A 61 0.92 -0.29 -4.69
C THR A 61 0.38 0.77 -5.63
N LYS A 62 -0.71 0.47 -6.33
CA LYS A 62 -1.53 1.42 -7.07
C LYS A 62 -2.94 1.38 -6.51
N ILE A 63 -3.54 2.54 -6.25
CA ILE A 63 -4.92 2.68 -5.81
C ILE A 63 -5.61 3.71 -6.70
N VAL A 64 -6.77 3.36 -7.24
CA VAL A 64 -7.61 4.21 -8.09
C VAL A 64 -8.88 4.54 -7.33
N PHE A 65 -9.20 5.82 -7.23
CA PHE A 65 -10.35 6.37 -6.53
C PHE A 65 -11.38 6.87 -7.54
N HIS A 66 -12.53 6.20 -7.62
CA HIS A 66 -13.70 6.66 -8.37
C HIS A 66 -14.56 7.55 -7.48
N ASP A 67 -14.73 7.14 -6.20
CA ASP A 67 -15.36 7.89 -5.13
C ASP A 67 -14.74 7.48 -3.78
N ARG A 68 -14.96 8.27 -2.73
CA ARG A 68 -14.52 7.95 -1.37
C ARG A 68 -15.73 7.83 -0.44
N PRO A 69 -15.96 6.66 0.18
CA PRO A 69 -17.08 6.49 1.09
C PRO A 69 -16.94 7.35 2.35
N ALA A 70 -18.07 7.72 2.90
CA ALA A 70 -18.15 8.53 4.11
C ALA A 70 -17.99 7.70 5.40
N LEU A 71 -17.70 8.39 6.49
CA LEU A 71 -17.70 7.83 7.84
C LEU A 71 -18.99 7.05 8.11
N SER A 72 -18.83 5.85 8.68
CA SER A 72 -19.92 4.91 9.01
C SER A 72 -20.71 4.40 7.81
N GLU A 73 -20.30 4.70 6.59
CA GLU A 73 -20.90 4.10 5.41
C GLU A 73 -20.62 2.61 5.34
N ALA A 74 -21.65 1.82 4.97
CA ALA A 74 -21.53 0.39 4.76
C ALA A 74 -20.90 0.10 3.40
N VAL A 75 -19.84 -0.69 3.39
CA VAL A 75 -19.08 -1.05 2.20
C VAL A 75 -18.76 -2.54 2.20
N ARG A 76 -18.54 -3.08 1.00
CA ARG A 76 -17.96 -4.41 0.80
C ARG A 76 -16.51 -4.27 0.33
N LEU A 77 -15.62 -4.92 1.04
CA LEU A 77 -14.21 -5.07 0.69
C LEU A 77 -13.99 -6.44 0.06
N ALA A 78 -13.24 -6.51 -1.03
CA ALA A 78 -12.85 -7.75 -1.67
C ALA A 78 -11.35 -7.75 -2.00
N THR A 79 -10.70 -8.92 -1.90
CA THR A 79 -9.30 -9.09 -2.30
C THR A 79 -9.06 -10.50 -2.84
N TRP A 80 -8.16 -10.59 -3.82
CA TRP A 80 -7.72 -11.87 -4.38
C TRP A 80 -6.29 -11.80 -4.88
N PRO A 81 -5.52 -12.92 -4.79
CA PRO A 81 -4.24 -13.01 -5.44
C PRO A 81 -4.44 -13.17 -6.95
N GLU A 82 -3.61 -12.49 -7.72
CA GLU A 82 -3.48 -12.71 -9.17
C GLU A 82 -2.53 -13.88 -9.43
N LYS A 83 -2.53 -14.39 -10.67
CA LYS A 83 -1.55 -15.41 -11.09
C LYS A 83 -0.13 -14.86 -10.87
N PRO A 84 0.67 -15.49 -10.01
CA PRO A 84 1.99 -14.96 -9.67
C PRO A 84 2.99 -15.09 -10.82
N GLY A 85 3.94 -14.15 -10.87
CA GLY A 85 5.18 -14.31 -11.62
C GLY A 85 6.19 -15.19 -10.85
N PRO A 86 7.40 -15.41 -11.41
CA PRO A 86 8.38 -16.28 -10.75
C PRO A 86 8.77 -15.86 -9.33
N LEU A 87 8.94 -14.56 -9.08
CA LEU A 87 9.40 -13.98 -7.80
C LEU A 87 8.50 -12.83 -7.31
N ARG A 88 7.38 -12.59 -8.00
CA ARG A 88 6.47 -11.48 -7.69
C ARG A 88 5.05 -11.99 -7.59
N PHE A 89 4.33 -11.42 -6.65
CA PHE A 89 2.94 -11.74 -6.35
C PHE A 89 2.15 -10.46 -6.48
N ASN A 90 1.12 -10.46 -7.31
CA ASN A 90 0.18 -9.35 -7.33
C ASN A 90 -1.08 -9.75 -6.58
N ARG A 91 -1.69 -8.77 -5.95
CA ARG A 91 -2.97 -8.90 -5.25
C ARG A 91 -3.85 -7.71 -5.63
N SER A 92 -5.07 -8.02 -5.98
CA SER A 92 -6.10 -7.05 -6.30
C SER A 92 -7.03 -6.79 -5.13
N TYR A 93 -7.63 -5.59 -5.12
CA TYR A 93 -8.56 -5.12 -4.11
C TYR A 93 -9.68 -4.33 -4.75
N GLU A 94 -10.88 -4.46 -4.19
CA GLU A 94 -12.03 -3.62 -4.49
C GLU A 94 -12.71 -3.18 -3.19
N LEU A 95 -13.24 -1.96 -3.21
CA LEU A 95 -14.14 -1.43 -2.21
C LEU A 95 -15.40 -0.94 -2.94
N ARG A 96 -16.55 -1.47 -2.55
CA ARG A 96 -17.83 -1.22 -3.20
C ARG A 96 -18.89 -0.71 -2.23
N ARG A 97 -19.74 0.15 -2.74
CA ARG A 97 -21.04 0.51 -2.16
C ARG A 97 -22.11 -0.28 -2.93
N SER A 98 -22.68 -1.32 -2.33
CA SER A 98 -23.50 -2.25 -3.10
C SER A 98 -22.79 -2.75 -4.36
N GLU A 99 -23.34 -2.48 -5.55
CA GLU A 99 -22.73 -2.86 -6.84
C GLU A 99 -21.75 -1.79 -7.39
N GLU A 100 -21.74 -0.59 -6.82
CA GLU A 100 -20.88 0.52 -7.28
C GLU A 100 -19.44 0.34 -6.81
N LEU A 101 -18.50 0.30 -7.74
CA LEU A 101 -17.07 0.29 -7.44
C LEU A 101 -16.60 1.70 -7.06
N LEU A 102 -16.18 1.87 -5.80
CA LEU A 102 -15.68 3.15 -5.30
C LEU A 102 -14.16 3.26 -5.41
N ILE A 103 -13.46 2.18 -5.04
CA ILE A 103 -12.00 2.18 -5.02
C ILE A 103 -11.52 0.81 -5.50
N SER A 104 -10.53 0.82 -6.38
CA SER A 104 -9.80 -0.38 -6.78
C SER A 104 -8.31 -0.25 -6.44
N GLY A 105 -7.66 -1.37 -6.17
CA GLY A 105 -6.25 -1.38 -5.82
C GLY A 105 -5.52 -2.61 -6.32
N ARG A 106 -4.22 -2.45 -6.44
CA ARG A 106 -3.29 -3.52 -6.78
C ARG A 106 -1.98 -3.36 -6.04
N THR A 107 -1.49 -4.42 -5.40
CA THR A 107 -0.19 -4.41 -4.73
C THR A 107 0.69 -5.53 -5.25
N GLU A 108 1.93 -5.19 -5.59
CA GLU A 108 3.00 -6.15 -5.91
C GLU A 108 3.78 -6.49 -4.65
N TRP A 109 3.94 -7.78 -4.39
CA TRP A 109 4.66 -8.34 -3.26
C TRP A 109 5.84 -9.20 -3.72
N ALA A 110 6.80 -9.36 -2.84
CA ALA A 110 7.84 -10.38 -2.91
C ALA A 110 7.94 -11.09 -1.56
N VAL A 111 8.56 -12.27 -1.55
CA VAL A 111 8.89 -12.98 -0.31
C VAL A 111 10.39 -13.04 -0.17
N LEU A 112 10.90 -12.61 0.98
CA LEU A 112 12.31 -12.68 1.37
C LEU A 112 12.49 -13.84 2.33
N ASN A 113 13.45 -14.73 2.07
CA ASN A 113 13.97 -15.62 3.11
C ASN A 113 14.99 -14.83 3.93
N THR A 114 14.70 -14.60 5.20
CA THR A 114 15.49 -13.72 6.08
C THR A 114 16.82 -14.36 6.49
N ALA A 115 16.88 -15.70 6.56
CA ALA A 115 18.11 -16.43 6.87
C ALA A 115 19.09 -16.46 5.69
N ALA A 116 18.56 -16.65 4.46
CA ALA A 116 19.37 -16.71 3.25
C ALA A 116 19.62 -15.34 2.60
N GLY A 117 18.81 -14.30 2.92
CA GLY A 117 18.88 -12.98 2.29
C GLY A 117 18.44 -12.96 0.83
N THR A 118 17.64 -13.94 0.37
CA THR A 118 17.24 -14.12 -1.03
C THR A 118 15.74 -14.13 -1.20
N LEU A 119 15.26 -13.74 -2.40
CA LEU A 119 13.85 -13.85 -2.74
C LEU A 119 13.45 -15.31 -2.97
N VAL A 120 12.25 -15.67 -2.48
CA VAL A 120 11.69 -17.02 -2.59
C VAL A 120 10.80 -17.12 -3.83
N PRO A 121 10.92 -18.19 -4.64
CA PRO A 121 10.04 -18.44 -5.78
C PRO A 121 8.58 -18.56 -5.37
N SER A 122 7.68 -18.05 -6.21
CA SER A 122 6.24 -18.05 -5.92
C SER A 122 5.67 -19.47 -5.81
N ALA A 123 6.22 -20.43 -6.56
CA ALA A 123 5.80 -21.83 -6.53
C ALA A 123 6.01 -22.47 -5.14
N ASP A 124 6.96 -21.97 -4.35
CA ASP A 124 7.26 -22.49 -3.02
C ASP A 124 6.39 -21.86 -1.92
N ILE A 125 5.66 -20.80 -2.25
CA ILE A 125 4.86 -20.04 -1.29
C ILE A 125 3.36 -20.28 -1.47
N MET A 126 2.87 -20.18 -2.71
CA MET A 126 1.43 -20.23 -2.95
C MET A 126 0.88 -21.64 -2.77
N PRO A 127 -0.31 -21.78 -2.16
CA PRO A 127 -0.92 -23.10 -1.95
C PRO A 127 -1.17 -23.82 -3.26
N ALA A 128 -0.85 -25.12 -3.29
CA ALA A 128 -1.18 -25.96 -4.43
C ALA A 128 -2.70 -26.02 -4.65
N GLY A 129 -3.13 -25.89 -5.91
CA GLY A 129 -4.56 -25.97 -6.29
C GLY A 129 -5.35 -24.67 -6.05
N LEU A 130 -4.68 -23.56 -5.73
CA LEU A 130 -5.34 -22.25 -5.76
C LEU A 130 -5.62 -21.86 -7.22
N ALA A 131 -6.88 -21.66 -7.56
CA ALA A 131 -7.30 -21.18 -8.87
C ALA A 131 -7.02 -19.66 -8.99
N TYR A 132 -6.67 -19.19 -10.19
CA TYR A 132 -6.43 -17.77 -10.50
C TYR A 132 -7.37 -17.37 -11.63
N GLU A 133 -8.67 -17.34 -11.32
CA GLU A 133 -9.74 -17.11 -12.31
C GLU A 133 -10.02 -15.62 -12.51
N HIS A 134 -9.62 -14.77 -11.52
CA HIS A 134 -9.84 -13.33 -11.55
C HIS A 134 -8.58 -12.59 -12.02
N GLY A 135 -8.79 -11.66 -12.96
CA GLY A 135 -7.77 -10.74 -13.44
C GLY A 135 -7.47 -9.63 -12.43
N SER A 136 -6.72 -8.62 -12.88
CA SER A 136 -6.44 -7.43 -12.08
C SER A 136 -7.65 -6.52 -11.93
N ALA A 137 -7.88 -6.00 -10.72
CA ALA A 137 -8.86 -4.96 -10.45
C ALA A 137 -8.45 -3.59 -11.03
N VAL A 138 -7.17 -3.43 -11.35
CA VAL A 138 -6.60 -2.21 -11.93
C VAL A 138 -5.95 -2.56 -13.26
N SER A 139 -6.43 -1.95 -14.36
CA SER A 139 -5.93 -2.21 -15.72
C SER A 139 -4.61 -1.51 -16.01
N GLU A 140 -4.39 -0.36 -15.38
CA GLU A 140 -3.23 0.48 -15.62
C GLU A 140 -1.97 -0.09 -14.95
N SER A 141 -0.85 0.07 -15.62
CA SER A 141 0.45 -0.29 -15.06
C SER A 141 0.82 0.61 -13.87
N TYR A 142 1.68 0.12 -12.98
CA TYR A 142 2.31 0.96 -11.95
C TYR A 142 3.07 2.13 -12.60
N ALA A 143 2.96 3.31 -12.01
CA ALA A 143 3.64 4.49 -12.52
C ALA A 143 5.17 4.32 -12.48
N ARG A 144 5.84 4.87 -13.50
CA ARG A 144 7.28 5.07 -13.48
C ARG A 144 7.55 6.43 -12.83
N ILE A 145 7.99 6.42 -11.58
CA ILE A 145 8.21 7.63 -10.81
C ILE A 145 9.70 7.99 -10.90
N PRO A 146 10.06 9.18 -11.40
CA PRO A 146 11.45 9.62 -11.45
C PRO A 146 12.02 9.77 -10.03
N ASP A 147 13.26 9.30 -9.81
CA ASP A 147 13.99 9.47 -8.55
C ASP A 147 15.04 10.58 -8.71
N ARG A 148 14.57 11.79 -9.12
CA ARG A 148 15.40 12.97 -9.36
C ARG A 148 14.74 14.20 -8.75
N PHE A 149 15.16 14.50 -7.52
CA PHE A 149 14.71 15.66 -6.76
C PHE A 149 15.93 16.50 -6.39
N ALA A 150 15.80 17.83 -6.47
CA ALA A 150 16.80 18.77 -5.97
C ALA A 150 16.55 19.05 -4.48
N ASP A 151 17.56 19.56 -3.77
CA ASP A 151 17.39 19.95 -2.36
C ASP A 151 16.29 21.00 -2.17
N ALA A 152 16.11 21.89 -3.16
CA ALA A 152 15.04 22.88 -3.16
C ALA A 152 13.63 22.29 -3.27
N ASP A 153 13.48 21.02 -3.65
CA ASP A 153 12.20 20.31 -3.72
C ASP A 153 11.77 19.77 -2.33
N ALA A 154 12.65 19.85 -1.31
CA ALA A 154 12.33 19.45 0.07
C ALA A 154 11.25 20.36 0.67
N PHE A 155 10.20 19.75 1.28
CA PHE A 155 9.09 20.51 1.84
C PHE A 155 8.74 20.13 3.28
N ALA A 156 9.17 18.97 3.76
CA ALA A 156 8.90 18.49 5.11
C ALA A 156 9.92 17.47 5.59
N GLU A 157 9.93 17.22 6.91
CA GLU A 157 10.69 16.16 7.55
C GLU A 157 9.77 15.29 8.39
N TYR A 158 10.10 14.02 8.52
CA TYR A 158 9.39 13.06 9.36
C TYR A 158 10.38 12.19 10.12
N THR A 159 10.24 12.11 11.44
CA THR A 159 11.03 11.17 12.25
C THR A 159 10.19 9.92 12.51
N VAL A 160 10.70 8.74 12.13
CA VAL A 160 10.06 7.45 12.39
C VAL A 160 9.95 7.22 13.91
N ARG A 161 8.74 6.93 14.38
CA ARG A 161 8.43 6.76 15.80
C ARG A 161 8.06 5.30 16.13
N SER A 162 8.05 4.96 17.40
CA SER A 162 7.66 3.62 17.87
C SER A 162 6.28 3.18 17.37
N ALA A 163 5.32 4.11 17.20
CA ALA A 163 4.00 3.83 16.67
C ALA A 163 3.99 3.47 15.17
N ASP A 164 5.10 3.70 14.47
CA ASP A 164 5.25 3.37 13.05
C ASP A 164 5.86 1.99 12.84
N ILE A 165 6.45 1.39 13.89
CA ILE A 165 7.19 0.14 13.79
C ILE A 165 6.24 -1.05 13.92
N ASP A 166 6.39 -2.02 13.02
CA ASP A 166 5.64 -3.28 13.03
C ASP A 166 6.39 -4.41 13.75
N ILE A 167 5.79 -5.59 13.73
CA ILE A 167 6.32 -6.82 14.33
C ILE A 167 7.65 -7.28 13.69
N GLY A 168 7.97 -6.81 12.49
CA GLY A 168 9.25 -7.06 11.81
C GLY A 168 10.38 -6.13 12.27
N GLY A 169 10.09 -5.16 13.14
CA GLY A 169 11.07 -4.19 13.62
C GLY A 169 11.38 -3.07 12.61
N HIS A 170 10.58 -2.93 11.58
CA HIS A 170 10.71 -1.91 10.54
C HIS A 170 9.47 -1.01 10.52
N MET A 171 9.58 0.15 9.88
CA MET A 171 8.43 1.00 9.62
C MET A 171 7.38 0.23 8.82
N ASN A 172 6.18 0.13 9.39
CA ASN A 172 5.04 -0.56 8.77
C ASN A 172 4.71 0.04 7.40
N ASN A 173 4.39 -0.81 6.43
CA ASN A 173 4.05 -0.35 5.08
C ASN A 173 2.91 0.70 5.06
N ALA A 174 1.93 0.62 5.99
CA ALA A 174 0.87 1.61 6.12
C ALA A 174 1.32 2.92 6.81
N ALA A 175 2.46 2.92 7.50
CA ALA A 175 2.99 4.13 8.11
C ALA A 175 3.63 5.08 7.09
N TYR A 176 4.20 4.55 5.99
CA TYR A 176 4.77 5.40 4.94
C TYR A 176 3.74 6.33 4.28
N PRO A 177 2.62 5.85 3.71
CA PRO A 177 1.60 6.75 3.16
C PRO A 177 1.00 7.65 4.24
N ARG A 178 0.84 7.17 5.50
CA ARG A 178 0.36 8.01 6.60
C ARG A 178 1.32 9.18 6.86
N ALA A 179 2.63 8.93 6.99
CA ALA A 179 3.64 9.97 7.18
C ALA A 179 3.69 10.94 6.00
N LEU A 180 3.63 10.41 4.76
CA LEU A 180 3.61 11.20 3.54
C LEU A 180 2.44 12.16 3.49
N PHE A 181 1.21 11.67 3.69
CA PHE A 181 0.00 12.50 3.64
C PHE A 181 -0.11 13.44 4.85
N ALA A 182 0.38 13.05 6.03
CA ALA A 182 0.43 13.90 7.22
C ALA A 182 1.36 15.12 7.06
N SER A 183 2.27 15.09 6.09
CA SER A 183 3.19 16.19 5.80
C SER A 183 2.58 17.32 4.96
N PHE A 184 1.34 17.14 4.48
CA PHE A 184 0.59 18.17 3.76
C PHE A 184 -0.44 18.86 4.66
N PRO A 185 -0.64 20.16 4.50
CA PRO A 185 -1.80 20.84 5.08
C PRO A 185 -3.10 20.20 4.57
N SER A 186 -4.07 19.98 5.45
CA SER A 186 -5.35 19.36 5.10
C SER A 186 -6.09 20.11 3.97
N GLY A 187 -6.02 21.45 3.96
CA GLY A 187 -6.59 22.27 2.89
C GLY A 187 -5.95 22.06 1.52
N GLU A 188 -4.62 21.76 1.48
CA GLU A 188 -3.93 21.43 0.23
C GLU A 188 -4.42 20.08 -0.32
N LEU A 189 -4.53 19.07 0.53
CA LEU A 189 -5.03 17.75 0.12
C LEU A 189 -6.50 17.81 -0.33
N LYS A 190 -7.32 18.62 0.34
CA LYS A 190 -8.73 18.82 -0.05
C LYS A 190 -8.88 19.46 -1.42
N ALA A 191 -8.03 20.43 -1.75
CA ALA A 191 -8.06 21.12 -3.03
C ALA A 191 -7.67 20.20 -4.21
N ARG A 192 -6.98 19.07 -3.92
CA ARG A 192 -6.56 18.09 -4.93
C ARG A 192 -7.64 17.04 -5.12
N ASN A 193 -8.04 16.83 -6.35
CA ASN A 193 -8.94 15.76 -6.71
C ASN A 193 -8.13 14.49 -7.07
N ILE A 194 -7.42 13.92 -6.07
CA ILE A 194 -6.56 12.76 -6.30
C ILE A 194 -7.39 11.56 -6.71
N ARG A 195 -7.16 11.07 -7.92
CA ARG A 195 -7.81 9.90 -8.52
C ARG A 195 -6.93 8.66 -8.52
N CYS A 196 -5.62 8.84 -8.44
CA CYS A 196 -4.69 7.71 -8.44
C CYS A 196 -3.53 7.96 -7.48
N VAL A 197 -3.18 6.94 -6.72
CA VAL A 197 -1.99 6.92 -5.85
C VAL A 197 -1.13 5.72 -6.21
N ASP A 198 0.10 5.97 -6.66
CA ASP A 198 1.15 4.96 -6.83
C ASP A 198 2.18 5.10 -5.73
N LEU A 199 2.57 3.99 -5.11
CA LEU A 199 3.63 3.90 -4.10
C LEU A 199 4.67 2.88 -4.55
N LEU A 200 5.95 3.21 -4.42
CA LEU A 200 7.08 2.33 -4.71
C LEU A 200 8.02 2.29 -3.51
N PHE A 201 8.01 1.19 -2.78
CA PHE A 201 8.86 0.94 -1.61
C PHE A 201 10.26 0.53 -2.06
N ARG A 202 11.30 1.16 -1.50
CA ARG A 202 12.70 0.97 -1.90
C ARG A 202 13.57 0.39 -0.80
N ALA A 203 13.48 0.94 0.42
CA ALA A 203 14.29 0.53 1.55
C ALA A 203 13.48 0.57 2.85
N PRO A 204 13.79 -0.29 3.83
CA PRO A 204 13.16 -0.26 5.14
C PRO A 204 13.65 0.95 5.95
N CYS A 205 12.76 1.49 6.81
CA CYS A 205 13.10 2.49 7.81
C CYS A 205 12.97 1.91 9.21
N PHE A 206 13.71 2.49 10.16
CA PHE A 206 13.78 2.07 11.54
C PHE A 206 13.40 3.22 12.48
N GLU A 207 13.05 2.89 13.72
CA GLU A 207 12.78 3.90 14.74
C GLU A 207 13.95 4.87 14.88
N GLY A 208 13.66 6.16 14.89
CA GLY A 208 14.63 7.24 14.98
C GLY A 208 15.17 7.74 13.64
N ASP A 209 14.91 7.04 12.52
CA ASP A 209 15.29 7.53 11.20
C ASP A 209 14.62 8.88 10.92
N LEU A 210 15.41 9.85 10.50
CA LEU A 210 14.93 11.14 9.99
C LEU A 210 14.76 11.04 8.48
N LEU A 211 13.55 11.26 8.00
CA LEU A 211 13.18 11.22 6.60
C LEU A 211 12.92 12.63 6.09
N THR A 212 13.60 13.02 5.01
CA THR A 212 13.28 14.26 4.28
C THR A 212 12.28 13.92 3.17
N LEU A 213 11.24 14.75 3.04
CA LEU A 213 10.19 14.61 2.04
C LEU A 213 10.36 15.68 0.96
N TYR A 214 10.36 15.24 -0.28
CA TYR A 214 10.50 16.07 -1.46
C TYR A 214 9.22 16.00 -2.30
N LYS A 215 8.86 17.11 -2.94
CA LYS A 215 7.73 17.18 -3.86
C LYS A 215 8.09 17.88 -5.17
N LYS A 216 7.54 17.38 -6.27
CA LYS A 216 7.67 17.95 -7.60
C LYS A 216 6.33 17.85 -8.33
N GLU A 217 5.82 19.00 -8.76
CA GLU A 217 4.49 19.09 -9.36
C GLU A 217 4.57 19.42 -10.84
N SER A 218 3.73 18.75 -11.66
CA SER A 218 3.55 19.02 -13.08
C SER A 218 2.18 18.54 -13.54
N GLU A 219 1.38 19.45 -14.15
CA GLU A 219 0.12 19.16 -14.87
C GLU A 219 -0.78 18.09 -14.23
N GLY A 220 -1.23 18.30 -12.97
CA GLY A 220 -2.10 17.36 -12.25
C GLY A 220 -1.40 16.11 -11.71
N ILE A 221 -0.06 16.06 -11.77
CA ILE A 221 0.76 15.01 -11.20
C ILE A 221 1.65 15.60 -10.11
N LEU A 222 1.66 14.97 -8.96
CA LEU A 222 2.56 15.27 -7.85
C LEU A 222 3.45 14.07 -7.58
N ASP A 223 4.71 14.16 -7.98
CA ASP A 223 5.74 13.18 -7.65
C ASP A 223 6.37 13.52 -6.28
N LEU A 224 6.55 12.49 -5.47
CA LEU A 224 7.00 12.59 -4.09
C LEU A 224 8.13 11.58 -3.84
N ARG A 225 9.09 11.99 -3.01
CA ARG A 225 10.16 11.14 -2.51
C ARG A 225 10.24 11.28 -1.00
N MET A 226 10.38 10.16 -0.30
CA MET A 226 10.87 10.13 1.07
C MET A 226 12.28 9.54 1.05
N ALA A 227 13.22 10.20 1.70
CA ALA A 227 14.62 9.77 1.72
C ALA A 227 15.20 9.85 3.13
N ARG A 228 16.02 8.85 3.49
CA ARG A 228 16.91 8.86 4.65
C ARG A 228 18.29 9.28 4.15
N ALA A 229 18.69 10.52 4.45
CA ALA A 229 19.83 11.15 3.78
C ALA A 229 19.69 11.03 2.24
N GLU A 230 20.68 10.42 1.56
CA GLU A 230 20.65 10.24 0.10
C GLU A 230 19.87 9.00 -0.36
N GLU A 231 19.51 8.09 0.56
CA GLU A 231 18.83 6.85 0.24
C GLU A 231 17.33 7.07 0.09
N THR A 232 16.80 6.82 -1.09
CA THR A 232 15.35 6.83 -1.32
C THR A 232 14.70 5.63 -0.64
N VAL A 233 13.75 5.87 0.27
CA VAL A 233 12.99 4.83 0.98
C VAL A 233 11.61 4.60 0.37
N LEU A 234 10.98 5.66 -0.16
CA LEU A 234 9.70 5.60 -0.86
C LEU A 234 9.67 6.60 -2.00
N LEU A 235 9.11 6.20 -3.14
CA LEU A 235 8.61 7.11 -4.17
C LEU A 235 7.10 7.01 -4.23
N ALA A 236 6.43 8.13 -4.43
CA ALA A 236 4.99 8.16 -4.63
C ALA A 236 4.60 9.09 -5.79
N ARG A 237 3.49 8.79 -6.43
CA ARG A 237 2.82 9.67 -7.40
C ARG A 237 1.37 9.81 -7.03
N LEU A 238 0.91 11.04 -6.94
CA LEU A 238 -0.50 11.40 -6.82
C LEU A 238 -0.92 12.00 -8.16
N ALA A 239 -1.98 11.49 -8.77
CA ALA A 239 -2.55 12.02 -10.02
C ALA A 239 -4.01 12.42 -9.79
N GLU A 240 -4.40 13.58 -10.34
CA GLU A 240 -5.75 14.16 -10.29
C GLU A 240 -6.63 13.69 -11.44
#